data_2abab2cf8ad23e82c075437e1622c18a
#
_entry.id   2abab2cf8ad23e82c075437e1622c18a
#
_cell.length_a   1.000
_cell.length_b   1.000
_cell.length_c   1.000
_cell.angle_alpha   90.00
_cell.angle_beta   90.00
_cell.angle_gamma   90.00
#
_symmetry.space_group_name_H-M   'P 1'
#
loop_
_entity.id
_entity.type
_entity.pdbx_description
1 polymer ?
#
loop_
_entity_poly.entity_id
_entity_poly.type
_entity_poly.pdbx_seq_one_letter_code
_entity_poly.pdbx_strand_id
1 'polypeptide(L)'
;MVSLVYSTHYQFGDDNFTQLLIPNWKVGLTGFIASSIVLSLLSTLILSIVNAVLLLIFLDSTLKNYLEFTMFLDVTIRVMIFAIVLTLLAIFLIRLTKKSMSSLIAIVLLLVITLSGILRGISSKLENLLPLIGAKSFAFGRIEGTQTSQLYGFTLLVVEGILFLVLIIVVEKIRMGRKNGKSI
;
A
#
# COMPACT_ATOMS: atom_id res chain seq x y z
N MET A 1 4.25 9.33 4.02
CA MET A 1 3.40 10.51 4.19
C MET A 1 2.08 10.19 4.91
N VAL A 2 1.27 9.26 4.43
CA VAL A 2 0.02 8.81 5.10
C VAL A 2 0.22 8.42 6.57
N SER A 3 1.29 7.71 6.89
CA SER A 3 1.66 7.27 8.24
C SER A 3 1.96 8.45 9.19
N LEU A 4 2.59 9.51 8.69
CA LEU A 4 2.91 10.70 9.48
C LEU A 4 1.67 11.55 9.80
N VAL A 5 0.80 11.76 8.83
CA VAL A 5 -0.45 12.50 9.03
C VAL A 5 -1.34 11.77 10.05
N TYR A 6 -1.33 10.44 10.04
CA TYR A 6 -2.11 9.65 10.98
C TYR A 6 -1.54 9.65 12.39
N SER A 7 -0.20 9.70 12.54
CA SER A 7 0.43 9.71 13.86
C SER A 7 0.14 10.98 14.64
N THR A 8 0.06 12.12 13.96
CA THR A 8 -0.30 13.39 14.60
C THR A 8 -1.73 13.35 15.13
N HIS A 9 -2.69 12.78 14.39
CA HIS A 9 -4.07 12.60 14.87
C HIS A 9 -4.17 11.73 16.14
N TYR A 10 -3.35 10.66 16.23
CA TYR A 10 -3.37 9.81 17.44
C TYR A 10 -2.64 10.41 18.64
N GLN A 11 -1.56 11.17 18.39
CA GLN A 11 -0.77 11.78 19.48
C GLN A 11 -1.49 12.96 20.17
N PHE A 12 -2.33 13.69 19.45
CA PHE A 12 -3.00 14.87 19.99
C PHE A 12 -4.41 14.63 20.55
N GLY A 13 -4.86 13.37 20.65
CA GLY A 13 -6.17 13.05 21.19
C GLY A 13 -7.36 13.47 20.33
N ASP A 14 -7.10 13.84 19.09
CA ASP A 14 -8.09 14.27 18.09
C ASP A 14 -9.16 13.21 17.76
N ASP A 15 -8.93 11.96 18.19
CA ASP A 15 -9.92 10.89 18.08
C ASP A 15 -11.25 11.24 18.76
N ASN A 16 -11.21 12.00 19.86
CA ASN A 16 -12.42 12.43 20.56
C ASN A 16 -13.08 13.62 19.85
N PHE A 17 -12.27 14.53 19.27
CA PHE A 17 -12.77 15.69 18.55
C PHE A 17 -13.39 15.31 17.20
N THR A 18 -12.74 14.40 16.47
CA THR A 18 -13.27 13.86 15.21
C THR A 18 -14.55 13.04 15.42
N GLN A 19 -14.69 12.33 16.56
CA GLN A 19 -15.92 11.60 16.89
C GLN A 19 -17.09 12.52 17.22
N LEU A 20 -16.82 13.69 17.80
CA LEU A 20 -17.84 14.72 18.04
C LEU A 20 -18.33 15.36 16.74
N LEU A 21 -17.43 15.57 15.78
CA LEU A 21 -17.75 16.17 14.48
C LEU A 21 -18.39 15.18 13.50
N ILE A 22 -18.00 13.91 13.54
CA ILE A 22 -18.48 12.87 12.65
C ILE A 22 -19.06 11.72 13.50
N PRO A 23 -20.33 11.81 13.91
CA PRO A 23 -20.95 10.81 14.80
C PRO A 23 -21.03 9.42 14.17
N ASN A 24 -20.97 9.33 12.82
CA ASN A 24 -21.00 8.06 12.11
C ASN A 24 -19.56 7.61 11.77
N TRP A 25 -19.02 6.70 12.59
CA TRP A 25 -17.67 6.15 12.41
C TRP A 25 -17.41 5.57 11.02
N LYS A 26 -18.47 5.05 10.36
CA LYS A 26 -18.34 4.50 8.99
C LYS A 26 -17.97 5.60 8.00
N VAL A 27 -18.62 6.77 8.11
CA VAL A 27 -18.32 7.93 7.27
C VAL A 27 -16.91 8.45 7.52
N GLY A 28 -16.49 8.53 8.77
CA GLY A 28 -15.13 8.91 9.13
C GLY A 28 -14.09 7.94 8.59
N LEU A 29 -14.32 6.64 8.71
CA LEU A 29 -13.41 5.61 8.20
C LEU A 29 -13.32 5.63 6.67
N THR A 30 -14.45 5.69 5.97
CA THR A 30 -14.45 5.73 4.50
C THR A 30 -13.81 7.01 3.97
N GLY A 31 -14.08 8.16 4.57
CA GLY A 31 -13.44 9.42 4.22
C GLY A 31 -11.93 9.36 4.41
N PHE A 32 -11.46 8.78 5.51
CA PHE A 32 -10.05 8.60 5.78
C PHE A 32 -9.37 7.67 4.76
N ILE A 33 -9.96 6.51 4.46
CA ILE A 33 -9.42 5.57 3.46
C ILE A 33 -9.35 6.26 2.10
N ALA A 34 -10.44 6.92 1.68
CA ALA A 34 -10.49 7.61 0.39
C ALA A 34 -9.43 8.71 0.28
N SER A 35 -9.30 9.58 1.28
CA SER A 35 -8.29 10.64 1.28
C SER A 35 -6.86 10.09 1.26
N SER A 36 -6.61 9.00 1.99
CA SER A 36 -5.30 8.34 2.00
C SER A 36 -4.95 7.74 0.64
N ILE A 37 -5.90 7.11 -0.04
CA ILE A 37 -5.71 6.58 -1.39
C ILE A 37 -5.44 7.72 -2.38
N VAL A 38 -6.23 8.79 -2.35
CA VAL A 38 -6.02 9.95 -3.24
C VAL A 38 -4.64 10.55 -3.04
N LEU A 39 -4.22 10.76 -1.78
CA LEU A 39 -2.90 11.30 -1.47
C LEU A 39 -1.77 10.37 -1.94
N SER A 40 -1.95 9.06 -1.79
CA SER A 40 -1.00 8.06 -2.27
C SER A 40 -0.88 8.07 -3.80
N LEU A 41 -2.01 8.15 -4.52
CA LEU A 41 -2.03 8.23 -5.97
C LEU A 41 -1.35 9.50 -6.49
N LEU A 42 -1.65 10.65 -5.88
CA LEU A 42 -1.01 11.93 -6.23
C LEU A 42 0.51 11.87 -6.00
N SER A 43 0.94 11.35 -4.86
CA SER A 43 2.36 11.19 -4.54
C SER A 43 3.07 10.26 -5.53
N THR A 44 2.43 9.16 -5.91
CA THR A 44 2.95 8.20 -6.88
C THR A 44 3.06 8.81 -8.27
N LEU A 45 2.07 9.59 -8.68
CA LEU A 45 2.06 10.28 -9.97
C LEU A 45 3.21 11.31 -10.04
N ILE A 46 3.38 12.12 -9.00
CA ILE A 46 4.49 13.07 -8.93
C ILE A 46 5.84 12.34 -9.01
N LEU A 47 6.00 11.26 -8.25
CA LEU A 47 7.23 10.47 -8.26
C LEU A 47 7.49 9.84 -9.63
N SER A 48 6.46 9.37 -10.32
CA SER A 48 6.56 8.82 -11.67
C SER A 48 7.01 9.88 -12.67
N ILE A 49 6.47 11.10 -12.59
CA ILE A 49 6.88 12.21 -13.45
C ILE A 49 8.35 12.57 -13.19
N VAL A 50 8.76 12.69 -11.92
CA VAL A 50 10.15 12.97 -11.55
C VAL A 50 11.09 11.89 -12.11
N ASN A 51 10.73 10.62 -11.96
CA ASN A 51 11.51 9.51 -12.52
C ASN A 51 11.60 9.58 -14.06
N ALA A 52 10.51 9.92 -14.76
CA ALA A 52 10.53 10.09 -16.20
C ALA A 52 11.49 11.21 -16.63
N VAL A 53 11.43 12.35 -15.94
CA VAL A 53 12.33 13.48 -16.21
C VAL A 53 13.79 13.10 -15.98
N LEU A 54 14.07 12.39 -14.87
CA LEU A 54 15.43 11.91 -14.57
C LEU A 54 15.92 10.92 -15.63
N LEU A 55 15.09 9.99 -16.06
CA LEU A 55 15.44 9.06 -17.15
C LEU A 55 15.74 9.81 -18.45
N LEU A 56 14.94 10.83 -18.81
CA LEU A 56 15.19 11.63 -20.00
C LEU A 56 16.49 12.44 -19.93
N ILE A 57 16.91 12.86 -18.73
CA ILE A 57 18.16 13.60 -18.55
C ILE A 57 19.38 12.68 -18.60
N PHE A 58 19.34 11.57 -17.85
CA PHE A 58 20.50 10.73 -17.61
C PHE A 58 20.66 9.56 -18.61
N LEU A 59 19.64 9.24 -19.40
CA LEU A 59 19.71 8.13 -20.34
C LEU A 59 20.46 8.54 -21.61
N ASP A 60 21.30 7.63 -22.14
CA ASP A 60 22.00 7.83 -23.41
C ASP A 60 21.03 8.02 -24.58
N SER A 61 21.47 8.80 -25.57
CA SER A 61 20.67 9.13 -26.76
C SER A 61 20.19 7.90 -27.54
N THR A 62 20.99 6.84 -27.55
CA THR A 62 20.64 5.56 -28.19
C THR A 62 19.50 4.84 -27.48
N LEU A 63 19.46 4.89 -26.15
CA LEU A 63 18.42 4.26 -25.33
C LEU A 63 17.14 5.09 -25.26
N LYS A 64 17.22 6.41 -25.44
CA LYS A 64 16.03 7.29 -25.49
C LYS A 64 15.08 6.92 -26.63
N ASN A 65 15.58 6.43 -27.74
CA ASN A 65 14.78 6.05 -28.90
C ASN A 65 13.89 4.80 -28.62
N TYR A 66 14.19 4.02 -27.59
CA TYR A 66 13.41 2.85 -27.18
C TYR A 66 12.38 3.19 -26.08
N LEU A 67 12.41 4.41 -25.52
CA LEU A 67 11.46 4.86 -24.51
C LEU A 67 10.17 5.32 -25.18
N GLU A 68 9.20 4.41 -25.28
CA GLU A 68 7.86 4.74 -25.72
C GLU A 68 7.04 5.32 -24.56
N PHE A 69 6.26 6.36 -24.84
CA PHE A 69 5.32 6.95 -23.87
C PHE A 69 4.33 5.92 -23.33
N THR A 70 3.95 4.95 -24.14
CA THR A 70 3.08 3.82 -23.77
C THR A 70 3.67 2.96 -22.66
N MET A 71 4.97 2.67 -22.70
CA MET A 71 5.68 1.94 -21.64
C MET A 71 5.68 2.70 -20.32
N PHE A 72 5.90 4.01 -20.39
CA PHE A 72 5.87 4.87 -19.19
C PHE A 72 4.47 4.88 -18.54
N LEU A 73 3.43 5.00 -19.36
CA LEU A 73 2.04 4.95 -18.88
C LEU A 73 1.72 3.61 -18.24
N ASP A 74 2.09 2.49 -18.87
CA ASP A 74 1.85 1.13 -18.36
C ASP A 74 2.52 0.94 -16.99
N VAL A 75 3.79 1.31 -16.86
CA VAL A 75 4.53 1.23 -15.58
C VAL A 75 3.88 2.13 -14.52
N THR A 76 3.51 3.36 -14.87
CA THR A 76 2.88 4.29 -13.92
C THR A 76 1.56 3.74 -13.39
N ILE A 77 0.70 3.18 -14.25
CA ILE A 77 -0.57 2.56 -13.85
C ILE A 77 -0.33 1.38 -12.91
N ARG A 78 0.65 0.53 -13.21
CA ARG A 78 0.99 -0.62 -12.35
C ARG A 78 1.48 -0.18 -10.97
N VAL A 79 2.34 0.83 -10.92
CA VAL A 79 2.83 1.38 -9.65
C VAL A 79 1.70 2.04 -8.86
N MET A 80 0.75 2.72 -9.51
CA MET A 80 -0.44 3.28 -8.86
C MET A 80 -1.32 2.19 -8.22
N ILE A 81 -1.57 1.08 -8.91
CA ILE A 81 -2.35 -0.04 -8.36
C ILE A 81 -1.63 -0.62 -7.13
N PHE A 82 -0.33 -0.82 -7.23
CA PHE A 82 0.48 -1.27 -6.09
C PHE A 82 0.43 -0.29 -4.91
N ALA A 83 0.50 1.01 -5.18
CA ALA A 83 0.44 2.05 -4.16
C ALA A 83 -0.89 2.05 -3.39
N ILE A 84 -2.02 1.72 -4.04
CA ILE A 84 -3.31 1.56 -3.38
C ILE A 84 -3.26 0.41 -2.38
N VAL A 85 -2.78 -0.75 -2.79
CA VAL A 85 -2.71 -1.94 -1.91
C VAL A 85 -1.76 -1.71 -0.75
N LEU A 86 -0.61 -1.08 -1.01
CA LEU A 86 0.35 -0.71 0.03
C LEU A 86 -0.24 0.30 1.03
N THR A 87 -1.05 1.24 0.56
CA THR A 87 -1.76 2.20 1.41
C THR A 87 -2.77 1.50 2.32
N LEU A 88 -3.54 0.55 1.79
CA LEU A 88 -4.48 -0.25 2.60
C LEU A 88 -3.76 -1.08 3.65
N LEU A 89 -2.64 -1.72 3.29
CA LEU A 89 -1.79 -2.43 4.26
C LEU A 89 -1.27 -1.47 5.34
N ALA A 90 -0.82 -0.28 4.97
CA ALA A 90 -0.33 0.73 5.91
C ALA A 90 -1.43 1.15 6.90
N ILE A 91 -2.63 1.43 6.41
CA ILE A 91 -3.79 1.77 7.24
C ILE A 91 -4.12 0.62 8.20
N PHE A 92 -4.15 -0.62 7.70
CA PHE A 92 -4.40 -1.80 8.53
C PHE A 92 -3.39 -1.92 9.66
N LEU A 93 -2.10 -1.84 9.37
CA LEU A 93 -1.03 -1.97 10.37
C LEU A 93 -1.06 -0.83 11.40
N ILE A 94 -1.34 0.40 10.98
CA ILE A 94 -1.49 1.54 11.90
C ILE A 94 -2.69 1.32 12.83
N ARG A 95 -3.82 0.85 12.29
CA ARG A 95 -5.02 0.55 13.10
C ARG A 95 -4.78 -0.59 14.08
N LEU A 96 -3.99 -1.58 13.71
CA LEU A 96 -3.64 -2.72 14.55
C LEU A 96 -2.67 -2.31 15.67
N THR A 97 -1.58 -1.64 15.33
CA THR A 97 -0.48 -1.33 16.27
C THR A 97 -0.70 -0.07 17.08
N LYS A 98 -1.53 0.87 16.61
CA LYS A 98 -1.73 2.23 17.14
C LYS A 98 -0.43 3.05 17.22
N LYS A 99 0.64 2.58 16.61
CA LYS A 99 1.96 3.23 16.59
C LYS A 99 2.42 3.37 15.15
N SER A 100 2.61 4.60 14.68
CA SER A 100 3.03 4.86 13.31
C SER A 100 4.43 4.33 13.01
N MET A 101 5.37 4.50 13.95
CA MET A 101 6.74 4.01 13.78
C MET A 101 6.81 2.49 13.66
N SER A 102 6.09 1.76 14.50
CA SER A 102 6.06 0.30 14.43
C SER A 102 5.44 -0.20 13.13
N SER A 103 4.40 0.46 12.63
CA SER A 103 3.77 0.10 11.35
C SER A 103 4.68 0.42 10.17
N LEU A 104 5.41 1.53 10.20
CA LEU A 104 6.36 1.90 9.16
C LEU A 104 7.51 0.88 9.09
N ILE A 105 8.10 0.53 10.23
CA ILE A 105 9.14 -0.51 10.31
C ILE A 105 8.62 -1.84 9.77
N ALA A 106 7.41 -2.24 10.14
CA ALA A 106 6.80 -3.48 9.67
C ALA A 106 6.61 -3.48 8.14
N ILE A 107 6.17 -2.36 7.55
CA ILE A 107 6.02 -2.21 6.10
C ILE A 107 7.37 -2.30 5.39
N VAL A 108 8.38 -1.59 5.89
CA VAL A 108 9.73 -1.61 5.31
C VAL A 108 10.32 -3.02 5.37
N LEU A 109 10.23 -3.69 6.52
CA LEU A 109 10.69 -5.06 6.66
C LEU A 109 9.96 -6.00 5.69
N LEU A 110 8.65 -5.89 5.59
CA LEU A 110 7.85 -6.71 4.69
C LEU A 110 8.24 -6.47 3.22
N LEU A 111 8.44 -5.22 2.81
CA LEU A 111 8.90 -4.88 1.46
C LEU A 111 10.30 -5.44 1.19
N VAL A 112 11.24 -5.28 2.14
CA VAL A 112 12.59 -5.82 2.00
C VAL A 112 12.55 -7.35 1.85
N ILE A 113 11.80 -8.06 2.68
CA ILE A 113 11.66 -9.51 2.61
C ILE A 113 11.05 -9.94 1.29
N THR A 114 9.99 -9.25 0.84
CA THR A 114 9.30 -9.58 -0.42
C THR A 114 10.16 -9.31 -1.65
N LEU A 115 10.87 -8.17 -1.68
CA LEU A 115 11.67 -7.78 -2.84
C LEU A 115 13.02 -8.51 -2.92
N SER A 116 13.63 -8.84 -1.77
CA SER A 116 14.92 -9.51 -1.73
C SER A 116 14.89 -10.96 -2.22
N GLY A 117 13.71 -11.60 -2.22
CA GLY A 117 13.58 -13.01 -2.58
C GLY A 117 14.26 -13.97 -1.60
N ILE A 118 14.61 -13.52 -0.40
CA ILE A 118 15.27 -14.35 0.63
C ILE A 118 14.47 -15.62 0.93
N LEU A 119 13.14 -15.51 0.99
CA LEU A 119 12.28 -16.67 1.27
C LEU A 119 12.22 -17.69 0.13
N ARG A 120 12.53 -17.28 -1.11
CA ARG A 120 12.66 -18.18 -2.23
C ARG A 120 13.81 -19.17 -2.05
N GLY A 121 14.92 -18.70 -1.44
CA GLY A 121 16.05 -19.56 -1.09
C GLY A 121 15.69 -20.64 -0.07
N ILE A 122 14.63 -20.41 0.75
CA ILE A 122 14.16 -21.37 1.75
C ILE A 122 13.05 -22.26 1.16
N SER A 123 12.03 -21.67 0.56
CA SER A 123 10.92 -22.38 -0.09
C SER A 123 10.13 -21.45 -1.02
N SER A 124 9.90 -21.89 -2.24
CA SER A 124 9.04 -21.19 -3.20
C SER A 124 7.58 -21.07 -2.73
N LYS A 125 7.10 -22.02 -1.93
CA LYS A 125 5.75 -21.97 -1.33
C LYS A 125 5.63 -20.85 -0.29
N LEU A 126 6.68 -20.63 0.51
CA LEU A 126 6.70 -19.56 1.50
C LEU A 126 6.75 -18.18 0.85
N GLU A 127 7.47 -18.03 -0.26
CA GLU A 127 7.50 -16.80 -1.03
C GLU A 127 6.08 -16.44 -1.52
N ASN A 128 5.32 -17.42 -2.01
CA ASN A 128 3.95 -17.21 -2.51
C ASN A 128 2.91 -16.83 -1.43
N LEU A 129 3.23 -17.03 -0.14
CA LEU A 129 2.38 -16.65 0.99
C LEU A 129 2.64 -15.21 1.48
N LEU A 130 3.70 -14.56 0.98
CA LEU A 130 4.02 -13.19 1.39
C LEU A 130 3.00 -12.20 0.84
N PRO A 131 2.53 -11.29 1.68
CA PRO A 131 1.80 -10.12 1.20
C PRO A 131 2.65 -9.36 0.17
N LEU A 132 1.99 -8.83 -0.85
CA LEU A 132 2.62 -8.05 -1.92
C LEU A 132 3.51 -8.84 -2.90
N ILE A 133 3.54 -10.18 -2.82
CA ILE A 133 4.27 -10.97 -3.82
C ILE A 133 3.69 -10.77 -5.22
N GLY A 134 2.39 -10.57 -5.32
CA GLY A 134 1.71 -10.23 -6.57
C GLY A 134 2.24 -8.95 -7.22
N ALA A 135 2.72 -8.00 -6.41
CA ALA A 135 3.32 -6.77 -6.90
C ALA A 135 4.56 -7.01 -7.75
N LYS A 136 5.40 -7.96 -7.34
CA LYS A 136 6.64 -8.29 -8.04
C LYS A 136 6.37 -8.85 -9.44
N SER A 137 5.45 -9.81 -9.56
CA SER A 137 5.08 -10.40 -10.85
C SER A 137 4.26 -9.43 -11.71
N PHE A 138 3.43 -8.59 -11.10
CA PHE A 138 2.64 -7.59 -11.80
C PHE A 138 3.49 -6.44 -12.33
N ALA A 139 4.43 -5.91 -11.52
CA ALA A 139 5.27 -4.78 -11.91
C ALA A 139 6.36 -5.15 -12.94
N PHE A 140 7.01 -6.30 -12.75
CA PHE A 140 8.20 -6.68 -13.54
C PHE A 140 7.94 -7.75 -14.59
N GLY A 141 6.71 -8.22 -14.74
CA GLY A 141 6.37 -9.30 -15.69
C GLY A 141 6.90 -10.65 -15.25
N ARG A 142 7.26 -11.48 -16.22
CA ARG A 142 7.90 -12.78 -15.93
C ARG A 142 9.30 -12.54 -15.38
N ILE A 143 9.45 -12.69 -14.10
CA ILE A 143 10.78 -12.83 -13.52
C ILE A 143 11.24 -14.24 -13.84
N GLU A 144 12.43 -14.38 -14.42
CA GLU A 144 13.03 -15.70 -14.68
C GLU A 144 12.92 -16.58 -13.44
N GLY A 145 12.26 -17.73 -13.62
CA GLY A 145 12.03 -18.72 -12.59
C GLY A 145 10.75 -18.55 -11.74
N THR A 146 9.93 -17.51 -11.92
CA THR A 146 8.56 -17.49 -11.38
C THR A 146 7.58 -17.81 -12.50
N GLN A 147 6.82 -18.90 -12.35
CA GLN A 147 5.79 -19.31 -13.35
C GLN A 147 4.53 -18.42 -13.31
N THR A 148 4.56 -17.33 -12.55
CA THR A 148 3.40 -16.49 -12.33
C THR A 148 3.26 -15.46 -13.46
N SER A 149 2.12 -15.52 -14.14
CA SER A 149 1.77 -14.53 -15.17
C SER A 149 1.45 -13.17 -14.54
N GLN A 150 1.59 -12.08 -15.31
CA GLN A 150 1.21 -10.73 -14.87
C GLN A 150 -0.24 -10.67 -14.39
N LEU A 151 -1.13 -11.39 -15.05
CA LEU A 151 -2.55 -11.47 -14.71
C LEU A 151 -2.76 -12.12 -13.34
N TYR A 152 -1.99 -13.16 -13.01
CA TYR A 152 -2.01 -13.77 -11.69
C TYR A 152 -1.50 -12.80 -10.61
N GLY A 153 -0.43 -12.06 -10.90
CA GLY A 153 0.07 -11.03 -9.99
C GLY A 153 -0.96 -9.92 -9.72
N PHE A 154 -1.70 -9.50 -10.76
CA PHE A 154 -2.78 -8.54 -10.62
C PHE A 154 -3.93 -9.07 -9.76
N THR A 155 -4.39 -10.30 -10.03
CA THR A 155 -5.48 -10.92 -9.24
C THR A 155 -5.10 -11.07 -7.78
N LEU A 156 -3.85 -11.46 -7.48
CA LEU A 156 -3.34 -11.52 -6.11
C LEU A 156 -3.39 -10.15 -5.42
N LEU A 157 -2.92 -9.10 -6.08
CA LEU A 157 -2.97 -7.74 -5.51
C LEU A 157 -4.39 -7.28 -5.22
N VAL A 158 -5.34 -7.57 -6.11
CA VAL A 158 -6.75 -7.23 -5.89
C VAL A 158 -7.31 -7.99 -4.68
N VAL A 159 -7.03 -9.29 -4.58
CA VAL A 159 -7.47 -10.11 -3.42
C VAL A 159 -6.85 -9.58 -2.12
N GLU A 160 -5.57 -9.26 -2.11
CA GLU A 160 -4.89 -8.68 -0.94
C GLU A 160 -5.50 -7.32 -0.57
N GLY A 161 -5.78 -6.45 -1.54
CA GLY A 161 -6.42 -5.17 -1.31
C GLY A 161 -7.80 -5.31 -0.66
N ILE A 162 -8.63 -6.23 -1.16
CA ILE A 162 -9.94 -6.53 -0.57
C ILE A 162 -9.78 -7.08 0.86
N LEU A 163 -8.84 -7.99 1.06
CA LEU A 163 -8.56 -8.58 2.38
C LEU A 163 -8.15 -7.51 3.38
N PHE A 164 -7.24 -6.60 3.04
CA PHE A 164 -6.84 -5.52 3.94
C PHE A 164 -8.00 -4.58 4.24
N LEU A 165 -8.86 -4.29 3.27
CA LEU A 165 -10.04 -3.46 3.46
C LEU A 165 -11.02 -4.11 4.46
N VAL A 166 -11.28 -5.40 4.31
CA VAL A 166 -12.12 -6.18 5.26
C VAL A 166 -11.49 -6.18 6.65
N LEU A 167 -10.17 -6.42 6.76
CA LEU A 167 -9.46 -6.42 8.03
C LEU A 167 -9.53 -5.05 8.73
N ILE A 168 -9.40 -3.94 7.99
CA ILE A 168 -9.56 -2.59 8.54
C ILE A 168 -10.95 -2.43 9.15
N ILE A 169 -12.00 -2.83 8.45
CA ILE A 169 -13.39 -2.73 8.92
C ILE A 169 -13.60 -3.58 10.19
N VAL A 170 -13.08 -4.81 10.20
CA VAL A 170 -13.19 -5.73 11.34
C VAL A 170 -12.48 -5.15 12.58
N VAL A 171 -11.24 -4.69 12.43
CA VAL A 171 -10.48 -4.07 13.53
C VAL A 171 -11.22 -2.86 14.10
N GLU A 172 -11.78 -2.01 13.24
CA GLU A 172 -12.52 -0.83 13.69
C GLU A 172 -13.83 -1.22 14.41
N LYS A 173 -14.56 -2.20 13.91
CA LYS A 173 -15.78 -2.70 14.54
C LYS A 173 -15.50 -3.27 15.93
N ILE A 174 -14.45 -4.06 16.10
CA ILE A 174 -14.04 -4.61 17.40
C ILE A 174 -13.67 -3.48 18.37
N ARG A 175 -12.97 -2.45 17.87
CA ARG A 175 -12.55 -1.30 18.65
C ARG A 175 -13.76 -0.50 19.20
N MET A 176 -14.76 -0.27 18.34
CA MET A 176 -15.97 0.45 18.72
C MET A 176 -16.84 -0.36 19.71
N GLY A 177 -16.93 -1.67 19.52
CA GLY A 177 -17.63 -2.54 20.48
C GLY A 177 -17.03 -2.50 21.89
N ARG A 178 -15.70 -2.44 21.99
CA ARG A 178 -15.01 -2.32 23.29
C ARG A 178 -15.20 -0.95 23.98
N LYS A 179 -15.38 0.13 23.21
CA LYS A 179 -15.65 1.46 23.78
C LYS A 179 -17.07 1.52 24.35
N ASN A 180 -18.06 0.98 23.66
CA ASN A 180 -19.46 0.99 24.11
C ASN A 180 -19.70 0.06 25.32
N GLY A 181 -18.91 -1.01 25.49
CA GLY A 181 -19.00 -1.90 26.66
C GLY A 181 -18.32 -1.38 27.93
N LYS A 182 -17.62 -0.23 27.88
CA LYS A 182 -16.99 0.40 29.06
C LYS A 182 -17.76 1.60 29.61
N SER A 183 -18.90 1.92 29.03
CA SER A 183 -19.78 3.03 29.47
C SER A 183 -20.99 2.56 30.29
N ILE A 184 -20.88 1.38 30.96
CA ILE A 184 -21.85 0.90 31.96
C ILE A 184 -21.17 0.82 33.32
#